data_de858c4faaa2c2387efb578aa7a720d5
#
_entry.id   de858c4faaa2c2387efb578aa7a720d5
#
_cell.length_a   1.000
_cell.length_b   1.000
_cell.length_c   1.000
_cell.angle_alpha   90.00
_cell.angle_beta   90.00
_cell.angle_gamma   90.00
#
_symmetry.space_group_name_H-M   'P 1'
#
loop_
_entity.id
_entity.type
_entity.pdbx_description
1 polymer ?
#
loop_
_entity_poly.entity_id
_entity_poly.type
_entity_poly.pdbx_seq_one_letter_code
_entity_poly.pdbx_strand_id
1 'polypeptide(L)' 'RINHIVWDYNILDDILLKQAATAGYYNFVYGLVTKTEYDYCKEIDVDGVIVDEPFLLENE' A
#
# COMPACT_ATOMS: atom_id res chain seq x y z
N ARG A 1 -12.95 16.23 -5.75
CA ARG A 1 -11.69 16.34 -5.03
C ARG A 1 -11.16 14.95 -4.64
N ILE A 2 -9.89 14.75 -4.87
CA ILE A 2 -9.25 13.46 -4.60
C ILE A 2 -8.42 13.57 -3.32
N ASN A 3 -8.63 12.66 -2.41
CA ASN A 3 -7.90 12.59 -1.16
C ASN A 3 -7.03 11.35 -1.15
N HIS A 4 -5.78 11.53 -0.77
CA HIS A 4 -4.80 10.44 -0.73
C HIS A 4 -4.25 10.31 0.67
N ILE A 5 -3.94 9.07 1.03
CA ILE A 5 -3.19 8.78 2.24
C ILE A 5 -2.01 7.92 1.83
N VAL A 6 -0.82 8.28 2.31
CA VAL A 6 0.38 7.50 2.05
C VAL A 6 0.78 6.83 3.36
N TRP A 7 0.87 5.52 3.32
CA TRP A 7 1.14 4.71 4.51
C TRP A 7 2.57 4.19 4.47
N ASP A 8 3.24 4.24 5.62
CA ASP A 8 4.52 3.54 5.78
C ASP A 8 4.20 2.09 6.09
N TYR A 9 4.71 1.16 5.26
CA TYR A 9 4.40 -0.25 5.43
C TYR A 9 4.71 -0.75 6.84
N ASN A 10 5.75 -0.21 7.45
CA ASN A 10 6.19 -0.68 8.76
C ASN A 10 5.20 -0.36 9.89
N ILE A 11 4.34 0.61 9.67
CA ILE A 11 3.33 0.97 10.68
C ILE A 11 1.92 0.86 10.11
N LEU A 12 1.78 0.18 9.00
CA LEU A 12 0.50 0.04 8.32
C LEU A 12 -0.47 -0.77 9.20
N ASP A 13 -1.69 -0.26 9.29
CA ASP A 13 -2.77 -0.92 10.01
C ASP A 13 -3.91 -1.15 9.03
N ASP A 14 -4.19 -2.41 8.72
CA ASP A 14 -5.18 -2.72 7.70
C ASP A 14 -6.60 -2.31 8.10
N ILE A 15 -6.89 -2.26 9.39
CA ILE A 15 -8.20 -1.81 9.85
C ILE A 15 -8.37 -0.33 9.54
N LEU A 16 -7.36 0.47 9.86
CA LEU A 16 -7.41 1.90 9.58
C LEU A 16 -7.43 2.15 8.08
N LEU A 17 -6.69 1.36 7.32
CA LEU A 17 -6.67 1.51 5.88
C LEU A 17 -8.06 1.25 5.30
N LYS A 18 -8.74 0.23 5.78
CA LYS A 18 -10.09 -0.07 5.32
C LYS A 18 -11.06 1.03 5.69
N GLN A 19 -10.91 1.59 6.88
CA GLN A 19 -11.75 2.71 7.27
C GLN A 19 -11.55 3.90 6.36
N ALA A 20 -10.29 4.17 5.99
CA ALA A 20 -9.99 5.26 5.08
C ALA A 20 -10.60 5.01 3.70
N ALA A 21 -10.50 3.76 3.22
CA ALA A 21 -11.08 3.42 1.93
C ALA A 21 -12.59 3.62 1.92
N THR A 22 -13.23 3.21 3.00
CA THR A 22 -14.68 3.39 3.14
C THR A 22 -15.06 4.85 3.14
N ALA A 23 -14.18 5.70 3.67
CA ALA A 23 -14.43 7.14 3.70
C ALA A 23 -14.10 7.83 2.38
N GLY A 24 -13.62 7.08 1.39
CA GLY A 24 -13.38 7.64 0.06
C GLY A 24 -11.95 8.06 -0.22
N TYR A 25 -11.00 7.65 0.61
CA TYR A 25 -9.60 7.98 0.39
C TYR A 25 -8.94 6.96 -0.51
N TYR A 26 -7.97 7.44 -1.29
CA TYR A 26 -7.07 6.56 -2.02
C TYR A 26 -5.88 6.26 -1.13
N ASN A 27 -5.50 4.99 -1.03
CA ASN A 27 -4.45 4.55 -0.13
C ASN A 27 -3.25 4.07 -0.91
N PHE A 28 -2.09 4.62 -0.60
CA PHE A 28 -0.83 4.23 -1.21
C PHE A 28 0.12 3.82 -0.10
N VAL A 29 0.96 2.83 -0.38
CA VAL A 29 1.87 2.29 0.62
C VAL A 29 3.30 2.37 0.10
N TYR A 30 4.21 2.79 0.93
CA TYR A 30 5.63 2.84 0.61
C TYR A 30 6.41 2.06 1.67
N GLY A 31 7.70 1.88 1.40
CA GLY A 31 8.57 1.18 2.35
C GLY A 31 8.56 -0.33 2.20
N LEU A 32 8.01 -0.83 1.10
CA LEU A 32 8.02 -2.26 0.84
C LEU A 32 9.41 -2.70 0.41
N VAL A 33 9.80 -3.89 0.84
CA VAL A 33 11.12 -4.43 0.53
C VAL A 33 11.04 -5.76 -0.20
N THR A 34 9.99 -6.54 0.01
CA THR A 34 9.88 -7.88 -0.55
C THR A 34 8.59 -8.04 -1.32
N LYS A 35 8.59 -9.07 -2.18
CA LYS A 35 7.38 -9.41 -2.93
C LYS A 35 6.25 -9.83 -2.00
N THR A 36 6.58 -10.49 -0.89
CA THR A 36 5.57 -10.89 0.08
C THR A 36 4.82 -9.68 0.61
N GLU A 37 5.54 -8.60 0.89
CA GLU A 37 4.90 -7.37 1.35
C GLU A 37 4.03 -6.76 0.27
N TYR A 38 4.51 -6.81 -0.96
CA TYR A 38 3.73 -6.32 -2.09
C TYR A 38 2.43 -7.10 -2.24
N ASP A 39 2.51 -8.43 -2.14
CA ASP A 39 1.33 -9.28 -2.25
C ASP A 39 0.34 -9.01 -1.13
N TYR A 40 0.83 -8.75 0.08
CA TYR A 40 -0.04 -8.41 1.18
C TYR A 40 -0.80 -7.12 0.90
N CYS A 41 -0.11 -6.13 0.34
CA CYS A 41 -0.79 -4.87 0.00
C CYS A 41 -1.88 -5.09 -1.05
N LYS A 42 -1.66 -6.01 -1.98
CA LYS A 42 -2.69 -6.32 -2.97
C LYS A 42 -3.89 -6.98 -2.31
N GLU A 43 -3.66 -7.78 -1.29
CA GLU A 43 -4.77 -8.43 -0.60
C GLU A 43 -5.64 -7.46 0.18
N ILE A 44 -5.04 -6.42 0.72
CA ILE A 44 -5.81 -5.45 1.50
C ILE A 44 -6.31 -4.30 0.64
N ASP A 45 -6.21 -4.44 -0.68
CA ASP A 45 -6.83 -3.52 -1.64
C ASP A 45 -6.29 -2.10 -1.57
N VAL A 46 -4.97 -1.94 -1.44
CA VAL A 46 -4.41 -0.60 -1.59
C VAL A 46 -4.53 -0.18 -3.05
N ASP A 47 -4.63 1.11 -3.26
CA ASP A 47 -4.80 1.66 -4.61
C ASP A 47 -3.49 1.67 -5.38
N GLY A 48 -2.37 1.72 -4.68
CA GLY A 48 -1.07 1.66 -5.33
C GLY A 48 0.04 1.54 -4.33
N VAL A 49 1.23 1.20 -4.83
CA VAL A 49 2.41 1.11 -3.99
C VAL A 49 3.49 2.02 -4.58
N ILE A 50 4.30 2.56 -3.71
CA ILE A 50 5.42 3.41 -4.09
C ILE A 50 6.68 2.63 -3.80
N VAL A 51 7.40 2.23 -4.84
CA VAL A 51 8.61 1.42 -4.67
C VAL A 51 9.79 2.15 -5.31
N ASP A 52 10.91 2.12 -4.62
CA ASP A 52 12.14 2.69 -5.12
C ASP A 52 12.98 1.69 -5.89
N GLU A 53 12.71 0.41 -5.65
CA GLU A 53 13.52 -0.68 -6.18
C GLU A 53 12.72 -1.46 -7.21
N PRO A 54 12.93 -1.21 -8.49
CA PRO A 54 12.16 -1.93 -9.51
C PRO A 54 12.32 -3.45 -9.42
N PHE A 55 13.44 -3.92 -8.88
CA PHE A 55 13.66 -5.36 -8.78
C PHE A 55 12.55 -6.03 -7.97
N LEU A 56 11.91 -5.30 -7.11
CA LEU A 56 10.83 -5.84 -6.30
C LEU A 56 9.73 -6.41 -7.20
N LEU A 57 9.42 -5.72 -8.28
CA LEU A 57 8.40 -6.17 -9.21
C LEU A 57 8.94 -7.21 -10.18
N GLU A 58 10.23 -7.16 -10.47
CA GLU A 58 10.84 -8.07 -11.42
C GLU A 58 11.04 -9.46 -10.86
N ASN A 59 11.08 -9.58 -9.55
CA ASN A 59 11.34 -10.86 -8.91
C ASN A 59 10.06 -11.60 -8.55
N GLU A 60 9.05 -11.40 -9.30
CA GLU A 60 7.79 -12.12 -9.10
C GLU A 60 7.84 -13.57 -9.61
#